data_774cc7955336bc4734e0d4eebd3c09a5
#
_entry.id   774cc7955336bc4734e0d4eebd3c09a5
#
_cell.length_a   1.000
_cell.length_b   1.000
_cell.length_c   1.000
_cell.angle_alpha   90.00
_cell.angle_beta   90.00
_cell.angle_gamma   90.00
#
_symmetry.space_group_name_H-M   'P 1'
#
loop_
_entity.id
_entity.type
_entity.pdbx_description
1 polymer ?
#
loop_
_entity_poly.entity_id
_entity_poly.type
_entity_poly.pdbx_seq_one_letter_code
_entity_poly.pdbx_strand_id
1 'polypeptide(L)'
;YGVKRETQIVYPKDAAMIGFKLNIRCGSRVIEVGAGSGALTLLFSRLAGPEGQVVSFEKEERHFRNAQKNLDRLGSLKNVSLHQDDVTGYEDEEFDAAFIDVREPWLHMEKVRSLLKAGGLLGTIVPTANQVSDCLRGLQAGFGDIEVMEIMLRYYKINAERLRPQDRMVAHTGYLAFARKIEEIVPPQA
;
A
#
# COMPACT_ATOMS: atom_id res chain seq x y z
N TYR A 1 14.85 -2.16 8.07
CA TYR A 1 14.96 -1.65 6.71
C TYR A 1 15.91 -0.46 6.74
N GLY A 2 17.06 -0.44 6.18
CA GLY A 2 18.04 0.67 6.22
C GLY A 2 17.61 1.99 5.54
N VAL A 3 16.31 2.30 5.55
CA VAL A 3 15.70 3.47 4.90
C VAL A 3 15.84 4.70 5.80
N LYS A 4 16.40 5.80 5.28
CA LYS A 4 16.44 7.09 5.99
C LYS A 4 15.04 7.70 5.98
N ARG A 5 14.50 7.95 7.18
CA ARG A 5 13.13 8.43 7.39
C ARG A 5 13.09 9.95 7.39
N GLU A 6 12.24 10.51 6.55
CA GLU A 6 11.82 11.93 6.61
C GLU A 6 10.31 12.07 6.78
N THR A 7 9.58 10.96 6.61
CA THR A 7 8.13 10.85 6.80
C THR A 7 7.80 9.75 7.81
N GLN A 8 6.58 9.75 8.32
CA GLN A 8 6.02 8.60 9.02
C GLN A 8 6.02 7.41 8.04
N ILE A 9 6.65 6.31 8.41
CA ILE A 9 6.63 5.10 7.59
C ILE A 9 5.58 4.14 8.13
N VAL A 10 5.02 3.34 7.23
CA VAL A 10 4.18 2.20 7.60
C VAL A 10 4.97 1.24 8.48
N TYR A 11 4.41 0.86 9.61
CA TYR A 11 5.08 -0.04 10.56
C TYR A 11 5.25 -1.44 9.94
N PRO A 12 6.31 -2.18 10.33
CA PRO A 12 6.57 -3.52 9.77
C PRO A 12 5.39 -4.50 9.87
N LYS A 13 4.63 -4.43 10.97
CA LYS A 13 3.43 -5.27 11.16
C LYS A 13 2.33 -4.97 10.13
N ASP A 14 2.14 -3.68 9.82
CA ASP A 14 1.17 -3.22 8.84
C ASP A 14 1.66 -3.52 7.42
N ALA A 15 2.94 -3.25 7.14
CA ALA A 15 3.56 -3.53 5.85
C ALA A 15 3.50 -5.03 5.47
N ALA A 16 3.71 -5.93 6.44
CA ALA A 16 3.57 -7.37 6.21
C ALA A 16 2.13 -7.76 5.86
N MET A 17 1.15 -7.20 6.58
CA MET A 17 -0.26 -7.45 6.30
C MET A 17 -0.68 -6.86 4.94
N ILE A 18 -0.19 -5.67 4.58
CA ILE A 18 -0.43 -5.06 3.27
C ILE A 18 0.04 -6.00 2.16
N GLY A 19 1.29 -6.48 2.21
CA GLY A 19 1.82 -7.41 1.21
C GLY A 19 1.01 -8.70 1.11
N PHE A 20 0.58 -9.24 2.25
CA PHE A 20 -0.25 -10.45 2.32
C PHE A 20 -1.66 -10.21 1.75
N LYS A 21 -2.37 -9.17 2.19
CA LYS A 21 -3.74 -8.86 1.76
C LYS A 21 -3.84 -8.46 0.29
N LEU A 22 -2.82 -7.79 -0.23
CA LEU A 22 -2.71 -7.47 -1.65
C LEU A 22 -2.27 -8.67 -2.51
N ASN A 23 -2.02 -9.83 -1.90
CA ASN A 23 -1.58 -11.05 -2.58
C ASN A 23 -0.39 -10.83 -3.52
N ILE A 24 0.56 -9.96 -3.10
CA ILE A 24 1.75 -9.65 -3.90
C ILE A 24 2.67 -10.86 -3.88
N ARG A 25 3.02 -11.35 -5.07
CA ARG A 25 3.85 -12.53 -5.30
C ARG A 25 4.79 -12.30 -6.48
N CYS A 26 5.73 -13.22 -6.68
CA CYS A 26 6.64 -13.15 -7.82
C CYS A 26 5.86 -13.00 -9.13
N GLY A 27 6.26 -12.05 -9.97
CA GLY A 27 5.59 -11.68 -11.21
C GLY A 27 4.45 -10.66 -11.06
N SER A 28 4.05 -10.27 -9.85
CA SER A 28 2.96 -9.29 -9.67
C SER A 28 3.33 -7.90 -10.20
N ARG A 29 2.34 -7.24 -10.81
CA ARG A 29 2.39 -5.81 -11.16
C ARG A 29 1.66 -5.02 -10.08
N VAL A 30 2.37 -4.11 -9.44
CA VAL A 30 1.88 -3.34 -8.29
C VAL A 30 1.98 -1.85 -8.58
N ILE A 31 0.92 -1.11 -8.30
CA ILE A 31 0.94 0.36 -8.34
C ILE A 31 0.84 0.93 -6.93
N GLU A 32 1.69 1.92 -6.62
CA GLU A 32 1.75 2.60 -5.34
C GLU A 32 1.55 4.11 -5.53
N VAL A 33 0.63 4.69 -4.76
CA VAL A 33 0.38 6.14 -4.73
C VAL A 33 0.78 6.66 -3.36
N GLY A 34 1.85 7.46 -3.32
CA GLY A 34 2.47 7.96 -2.10
C GLY A 34 3.68 7.12 -1.67
N ALA A 35 4.80 7.19 -2.43
CA ALA A 35 6.03 6.45 -2.11
C ALA A 35 6.68 6.89 -0.79
N GLY A 36 6.53 8.16 -0.42
CA GLY A 36 7.08 8.74 0.80
C GLY A 36 8.60 8.55 0.90
N SER A 37 9.03 7.60 1.73
CA SER A 37 10.45 7.25 1.87
C SER A 37 10.91 6.07 0.99
N GLY A 38 10.01 5.46 0.23
CA GLY A 38 10.26 4.26 -0.57
C GLY A 38 10.28 2.96 0.25
N ALA A 39 9.80 2.97 1.48
CA ALA A 39 9.85 1.79 2.35
C ALA A 39 8.90 0.68 1.88
N LEU A 40 7.65 1.03 1.53
CA LEU A 40 6.70 0.08 0.94
C LEU A 40 7.09 -0.27 -0.50
N THR A 41 7.54 0.69 -1.30
CA THR A 41 8.09 0.45 -2.64
C THR A 41 9.13 -0.66 -2.62
N LEU A 42 10.09 -0.59 -1.67
CA LEU A 42 11.10 -1.63 -1.48
C LEU A 42 10.49 -2.98 -1.11
N LEU A 43 9.50 -3.00 -0.21
CA LEU A 43 8.81 -4.24 0.16
C LEU A 43 8.11 -4.85 -1.05
N PHE A 44 7.33 -4.06 -1.78
CA PHE A 44 6.61 -4.51 -2.98
C PHE A 44 7.56 -5.03 -4.05
N SER A 45 8.67 -4.32 -4.29
CA SER A 45 9.72 -4.76 -5.21
C SER A 45 10.27 -6.16 -4.86
N ARG A 46 10.52 -6.41 -3.58
CA ARG A 46 11.03 -7.71 -3.10
C ARG A 46 9.99 -8.82 -3.22
N LEU A 47 8.73 -8.53 -2.91
CA LEU A 47 7.64 -9.51 -3.03
C LEU A 47 7.32 -9.83 -4.49
N ALA A 48 7.27 -8.80 -5.35
CA ALA A 48 7.02 -8.96 -6.78
C ALA A 48 8.19 -9.66 -7.50
N GLY A 49 9.40 -9.58 -6.94
CA GLY A 49 10.57 -10.24 -7.52
C GLY A 49 11.01 -9.64 -8.87
N PRO A 50 12.05 -10.22 -9.50
CA PRO A 50 12.66 -9.64 -10.71
C PRO A 50 11.75 -9.68 -11.94
N GLU A 51 10.76 -10.55 -11.97
CA GLU A 51 9.79 -10.70 -13.07
C GLU A 51 8.52 -9.86 -12.84
N GLY A 52 8.35 -9.28 -11.66
CA GLY A 52 7.27 -8.38 -11.34
C GLY A 52 7.63 -6.92 -11.66
N GLN A 53 6.68 -6.03 -11.40
CA GLN A 53 6.84 -4.60 -11.63
C GLN A 53 6.19 -3.81 -10.49
N VAL A 54 6.86 -2.76 -10.02
CA VAL A 54 6.30 -1.77 -9.11
C VAL A 54 6.38 -0.41 -9.78
N VAL A 55 5.22 0.22 -9.94
CA VAL A 55 5.11 1.60 -10.41
C VAL A 55 4.68 2.44 -9.22
N SER A 56 5.52 3.38 -8.81
CA SER A 56 5.31 4.15 -7.59
C SER A 56 5.28 5.65 -7.91
N PHE A 57 4.33 6.36 -7.31
CA PHE A 57 4.12 7.80 -7.51
C PHE A 57 4.38 8.56 -6.21
N GLU A 58 5.09 9.68 -6.33
CA GLU A 58 5.31 10.63 -5.25
C GLU A 58 5.28 12.05 -5.78
N LYS A 59 4.32 12.84 -5.33
CA LYS A 59 4.10 14.19 -5.83
C LYS A 59 5.09 15.20 -5.25
N GLU A 60 5.44 15.05 -3.99
CA GLU A 60 6.31 15.97 -3.28
C GLU A 60 7.79 15.72 -3.65
N GLU A 61 8.42 16.70 -4.31
CA GLU A 61 9.80 16.60 -4.78
C GLU A 61 10.79 16.15 -3.70
N ARG A 62 10.63 16.67 -2.49
CA ARG A 62 11.49 16.31 -1.36
C ARG A 62 11.38 14.82 -1.01
N HIS A 63 10.15 14.29 -0.97
CA HIS A 63 9.88 12.88 -0.66
C HIS A 63 10.34 11.99 -1.81
N PHE A 64 10.08 12.38 -3.06
CA PHE A 64 10.57 11.69 -4.25
C PHE A 64 12.09 11.53 -4.24
N ARG A 65 12.83 12.63 -4.02
CA ARG A 65 14.31 12.59 -3.93
C ARG A 65 14.80 11.70 -2.78
N ASN A 66 14.09 11.68 -1.66
CA ASN A 66 14.44 10.81 -0.53
C ASN A 66 14.17 9.33 -0.86
N ALA A 67 13.01 9.01 -1.45
CA ALA A 67 12.69 7.68 -1.93
C ALA A 67 13.74 7.17 -2.92
N GLN A 68 14.05 7.96 -3.95
CA GLN A 68 15.06 7.63 -4.95
C GLN A 68 16.42 7.30 -4.32
N LYS A 69 16.93 8.17 -3.43
CA LYS A 69 18.20 7.92 -2.71
C LYS A 69 18.15 6.64 -1.88
N ASN A 70 17.03 6.33 -1.25
CA ASN A 70 16.89 5.13 -0.45
C ASN A 70 16.87 3.87 -1.34
N LEU A 71 16.16 3.91 -2.46
CA LEU A 71 16.08 2.79 -3.42
C LEU A 71 17.45 2.55 -4.08
N ASP A 72 18.14 3.60 -4.53
CA ASP A 72 19.49 3.50 -5.13
C ASP A 72 20.50 2.88 -4.18
N ARG A 73 20.48 3.28 -2.89
CA ARG A 73 21.39 2.75 -1.86
C ARG A 73 21.18 1.26 -1.58
N LEU A 74 19.98 0.75 -1.82
CA LEU A 74 19.62 -0.66 -1.58
C LEU A 74 19.83 -1.54 -2.82
N GLY A 75 20.40 -0.98 -3.89
CA GLY A 75 20.81 -1.64 -5.12
C GLY A 75 19.75 -1.56 -6.20
N SER A 76 19.86 -0.56 -7.09
CA SER A 76 19.07 -0.32 -8.31
C SER A 76 17.99 -1.39 -8.57
N LEU A 77 16.80 -1.17 -8.02
CA LEU A 77 15.71 -2.12 -8.14
C LEU A 77 15.18 -2.07 -9.58
N LYS A 78 15.63 -3.00 -10.43
CA LYS A 78 15.31 -3.03 -11.86
C LYS A 78 13.81 -3.17 -12.16
N ASN A 79 13.05 -3.63 -11.18
CA ASN A 79 11.59 -3.81 -11.27
C ASN A 79 10.79 -2.66 -10.67
N VAL A 80 11.43 -1.52 -10.36
CA VAL A 80 10.76 -0.32 -9.81
C VAL A 80 10.86 0.84 -10.78
N SER A 81 9.72 1.46 -11.08
CA SER A 81 9.61 2.75 -11.77
C SER A 81 9.04 3.77 -10.77
N LEU A 82 9.86 4.73 -10.36
CA LEU A 82 9.46 5.79 -9.45
C LEU A 82 9.20 7.08 -10.23
N HIS A 83 8.00 7.64 -10.12
CA HIS A 83 7.54 8.84 -10.82
C HIS A 83 7.36 10.00 -9.85
N GLN A 84 7.92 11.18 -10.20
CA GLN A 84 7.64 12.42 -9.51
C GLN A 84 6.39 13.05 -10.12
N ASP A 85 5.24 12.48 -9.85
CA ASP A 85 3.97 12.92 -10.45
C ASP A 85 2.78 12.42 -9.61
N ASP A 86 1.58 12.79 -10.05
CA ASP A 86 0.32 12.25 -9.60
C ASP A 86 -0.10 11.08 -10.51
N VAL A 87 -0.78 10.10 -9.95
CA VAL A 87 -1.26 8.92 -10.68
C VAL A 87 -2.33 9.25 -11.73
N THR A 88 -2.95 10.43 -11.67
CA THR A 88 -4.10 10.81 -12.52
C THR A 88 -3.79 10.79 -14.00
N GLY A 89 -2.57 11.13 -14.42
CA GLY A 89 -2.12 11.11 -15.81
C GLY A 89 -1.62 9.77 -16.33
N TYR A 90 -1.56 8.74 -15.48
CA TYR A 90 -1.00 7.45 -15.87
C TYR A 90 -2.07 6.55 -16.55
N GLU A 91 -1.73 5.94 -17.68
CA GLU A 91 -2.70 5.23 -18.53
C GLU A 91 -2.40 3.73 -18.71
N ASP A 92 -1.30 3.22 -18.15
CA ASP A 92 -1.02 1.78 -18.19
C ASP A 92 -2.03 1.03 -17.30
N GLU A 93 -2.38 -0.20 -17.71
CA GLU A 93 -3.43 -1.01 -17.09
C GLU A 93 -2.90 -2.36 -16.63
N GLU A 94 -3.80 -3.22 -16.12
CA GLU A 94 -3.50 -4.61 -15.78
C GLU A 94 -2.61 -4.79 -14.53
N PHE A 95 -2.74 -3.92 -13.54
CA PHE A 95 -2.11 -4.13 -12.24
C PHE A 95 -2.85 -5.20 -11.41
N ASP A 96 -2.09 -6.07 -10.77
CA ASP A 96 -2.62 -7.09 -9.84
C ASP A 96 -3.08 -6.47 -8.54
N ALA A 97 -2.35 -5.45 -8.08
CA ALA A 97 -2.57 -4.81 -6.80
C ALA A 97 -2.23 -3.32 -6.85
N ALA A 98 -2.91 -2.57 -5.99
CA ALA A 98 -2.68 -1.15 -5.76
C ALA A 98 -2.61 -0.85 -4.27
N PHE A 99 -1.77 0.11 -3.89
CA PHE A 99 -1.74 0.66 -2.54
C PHE A 99 -1.71 2.18 -2.57
N ILE A 100 -2.58 2.82 -1.76
CA ILE A 100 -2.69 4.28 -1.69
C ILE A 100 -2.34 4.72 -0.26
N ASP A 101 -1.20 5.42 -0.10
CA ASP A 101 -0.73 5.99 1.18
C ASP A 101 -0.57 7.51 1.05
N VAL A 102 -1.69 8.19 0.89
CA VAL A 102 -1.76 9.65 0.83
C VAL A 102 -2.82 10.16 1.80
N ARG A 103 -2.85 11.48 2.03
CA ARG A 103 -3.75 12.09 3.00
C ARG A 103 -5.23 11.84 2.70
N GLU A 104 -5.62 11.84 1.42
CA GLU A 104 -7.01 11.72 0.95
C GLU A 104 -7.12 10.61 -0.11
N PRO A 105 -6.94 9.33 0.28
CA PRO A 105 -6.86 8.22 -0.68
C PRO A 105 -8.12 8.03 -1.51
N TRP A 106 -9.30 8.41 -0.99
CA TRP A 106 -10.59 8.32 -1.71
C TRP A 106 -10.62 9.12 -3.01
N LEU A 107 -9.81 10.17 -3.14
CA LEU A 107 -9.70 10.98 -4.38
C LEU A 107 -9.01 10.24 -5.53
N HIS A 108 -8.25 9.20 -5.23
CA HIS A 108 -7.49 8.41 -6.20
C HIS A 108 -8.12 7.05 -6.52
N MET A 109 -9.15 6.62 -5.77
CA MET A 109 -9.69 5.26 -5.87
C MET A 109 -10.30 4.96 -7.23
N GLU A 110 -11.01 5.89 -7.83
CA GLU A 110 -11.60 5.71 -9.17
C GLU A 110 -10.50 5.53 -10.24
N LYS A 111 -9.49 6.39 -10.22
CA LYS A 111 -8.35 6.29 -11.14
C LYS A 111 -7.59 4.98 -10.93
N VAL A 112 -7.29 4.63 -9.70
CA VAL A 112 -6.59 3.38 -9.38
C VAL A 112 -7.44 2.16 -9.79
N ARG A 113 -8.77 2.23 -9.63
CA ARG A 113 -9.67 1.18 -10.13
C ARG A 113 -9.54 0.96 -11.63
N SER A 114 -9.42 2.02 -12.43
CA SER A 114 -9.25 1.88 -13.87
C SER A 114 -7.96 1.16 -14.24
N LEU A 115 -6.89 1.34 -13.47
CA LEU A 115 -5.57 0.72 -13.69
C LEU A 115 -5.49 -0.74 -13.23
N LEU A 116 -6.34 -1.16 -12.31
CA LEU A 116 -6.39 -2.54 -11.83
C LEU A 116 -7.05 -3.46 -12.86
N LYS A 117 -6.54 -4.67 -12.99
CA LYS A 117 -7.22 -5.74 -13.71
C LYS A 117 -8.51 -6.17 -12.98
N ALA A 118 -9.40 -6.87 -13.67
CA ALA A 118 -10.58 -7.50 -13.04
C ALA A 118 -10.14 -8.38 -11.87
N GLY A 119 -10.79 -8.22 -10.70
CA GLY A 119 -10.44 -8.92 -9.49
C GLY A 119 -9.15 -8.43 -8.80
N GLY A 120 -8.49 -7.40 -9.33
CA GLY A 120 -7.30 -6.77 -8.72
C GLY A 120 -7.61 -6.17 -7.34
N LEU A 121 -6.60 -6.11 -6.49
CA LEU A 121 -6.75 -5.76 -5.07
C LEU A 121 -6.29 -4.32 -4.81
N LEU A 122 -7.06 -3.59 -4.03
CA LEU A 122 -6.73 -2.26 -3.53
C LEU A 122 -6.53 -2.31 -2.02
N GLY A 123 -5.51 -1.61 -1.55
CA GLY A 123 -5.28 -1.34 -0.13
C GLY A 123 -5.01 0.14 0.13
N THR A 124 -5.34 0.61 1.33
CA THR A 124 -4.98 1.94 1.81
C THR A 124 -4.77 1.93 3.32
N ILE A 125 -4.05 2.93 3.83
CA ILE A 125 -3.86 3.16 5.26
C ILE A 125 -4.25 4.60 5.59
N VAL A 126 -5.05 4.78 6.66
CA VAL A 126 -5.46 6.10 7.15
C VAL A 126 -5.41 6.16 8.68
N PRO A 127 -5.05 7.32 9.26
CA PRO A 127 -4.84 7.43 10.71
C PRO A 127 -6.13 7.59 11.51
N THR A 128 -7.28 7.95 10.92
CA THR A 128 -8.50 8.30 11.66
C THR A 128 -9.74 7.58 11.16
N ALA A 129 -10.70 7.35 12.07
CA ALA A 129 -11.98 6.72 11.74
C ALA A 129 -12.82 7.53 10.74
N ASN A 130 -12.71 8.87 10.77
CA ASN A 130 -13.41 9.72 9.78
C ASN A 130 -12.88 9.45 8.38
N GLN A 131 -11.56 9.34 8.21
CA GLN A 131 -10.96 8.98 6.92
C GLN A 131 -11.33 7.56 6.48
N VAL A 132 -11.50 6.62 7.43
CA VAL A 132 -12.05 5.29 7.11
C VAL A 132 -13.43 5.43 6.47
N SER A 133 -14.31 6.27 7.05
CA SER A 133 -15.65 6.51 6.50
C SER A 133 -15.59 7.11 5.08
N ASP A 134 -14.65 8.02 4.82
CA ASP A 134 -14.46 8.61 3.49
C ASP A 134 -13.92 7.56 2.50
N CYS A 135 -12.97 6.71 2.93
CA CYS A 135 -12.50 5.58 2.14
C CYS A 135 -13.63 4.61 1.79
N LEU A 136 -14.48 4.25 2.76
CA LEU A 136 -15.62 3.35 2.53
C LEU A 136 -16.59 3.93 1.49
N ARG A 137 -16.85 5.25 1.50
CA ARG A 137 -17.67 5.90 0.46
C ARG A 137 -17.01 5.80 -0.92
N GLY A 138 -15.69 6.03 -1.01
CA GLY A 138 -14.94 5.90 -2.26
C GLY A 138 -14.91 4.48 -2.83
N LEU A 139 -14.92 3.47 -1.95
CA LEU A 139 -14.90 2.06 -2.33
C LEU A 139 -16.26 1.51 -2.78
N GLN A 140 -17.37 2.17 -2.42
CA GLN A 140 -18.71 1.69 -2.79
C GLN A 140 -18.93 1.58 -4.31
N ALA A 141 -18.23 2.37 -5.11
CA ALA A 141 -18.31 2.36 -6.55
C ALA A 141 -17.27 1.43 -7.18
N GLY A 142 -17.66 0.21 -7.53
CA GLY A 142 -16.82 -0.72 -8.30
C GLY A 142 -15.80 -1.54 -7.50
N PHE A 143 -15.95 -1.61 -6.17
CA PHE A 143 -15.19 -2.52 -5.30
C PHE A 143 -16.13 -3.38 -4.44
N GLY A 144 -15.71 -4.62 -4.22
CA GLY A 144 -16.32 -5.57 -3.30
C GLY A 144 -15.31 -6.14 -2.32
N ASP A 145 -15.72 -7.12 -1.51
CA ASP A 145 -14.89 -7.78 -0.49
C ASP A 145 -14.19 -6.75 0.42
N ILE A 146 -14.90 -5.69 0.82
CA ILE A 146 -14.32 -4.59 1.58
C ILE A 146 -14.07 -5.03 3.01
N GLU A 147 -12.82 -4.88 3.46
CA GLU A 147 -12.40 -5.15 4.83
C GLU A 147 -11.73 -3.92 5.42
N VAL A 148 -11.99 -3.64 6.69
CA VAL A 148 -11.25 -2.63 7.48
C VAL A 148 -10.67 -3.30 8.71
N MET A 149 -9.40 -3.05 8.99
CA MET A 149 -8.74 -3.65 10.14
C MET A 149 -7.68 -2.74 10.76
N GLU A 150 -7.35 -3.06 11.99
CA GLU A 150 -6.24 -2.51 12.76
C GLU A 150 -5.41 -3.68 13.29
N ILE A 151 -4.08 -3.54 13.31
CA ILE A 151 -3.19 -4.61 13.76
C ILE A 151 -2.53 -4.21 15.07
N MET A 152 -2.68 -5.03 16.08
CA MET A 152 -2.00 -4.88 17.36
C MET A 152 -0.93 -5.95 17.53
N LEU A 153 0.33 -5.52 17.73
CA LEU A 153 1.46 -6.41 17.94
C LEU A 153 2.01 -6.22 19.35
N ARG A 154 1.96 -7.30 20.15
CA ARG A 154 2.41 -7.28 21.54
C ARG A 154 3.70 -8.06 21.70
N TYR A 155 4.74 -7.39 22.15
CA TYR A 155 6.02 -7.99 22.48
C TYR A 155 6.08 -8.45 23.94
N TYR A 156 6.93 -9.44 24.20
CA TYR A 156 7.22 -9.96 25.53
C TYR A 156 8.66 -9.67 25.93
N LYS A 157 8.91 -9.56 27.24
CA LYS A 157 10.25 -9.49 27.80
C LYS A 157 10.86 -10.88 27.73
N ILE A 158 12.09 -10.95 27.21
CA ILE A 158 12.80 -12.23 27.00
C ILE A 158 13.48 -12.65 28.32
N ASN A 159 12.69 -13.21 29.24
CA ASN A 159 13.17 -13.80 30.47
C ASN A 159 12.37 -15.10 30.72
N ALA A 160 13.03 -16.26 30.62
CA ALA A 160 12.38 -17.56 30.69
C ALA A 160 11.72 -17.80 32.06
N GLU A 161 12.32 -17.33 33.16
CA GLU A 161 11.82 -17.52 34.51
C GLU A 161 10.66 -16.55 34.84
N ARG A 162 10.52 -15.45 34.05
CA ARG A 162 9.55 -14.42 34.32
C ARG A 162 9.01 -13.83 33.01
N LEU A 163 8.44 -14.70 32.18
CA LEU A 163 7.85 -14.29 30.90
C LEU A 163 6.63 -13.40 31.11
N ARG A 164 6.71 -12.15 30.63
CA ARG A 164 5.61 -11.18 30.73
C ARG A 164 5.63 -10.22 29.53
N PRO A 165 4.48 -9.61 29.17
CA PRO A 165 4.44 -8.58 28.15
C PRO A 165 5.38 -7.40 28.46
N GLN A 166 5.83 -6.70 27.41
CA GLN A 166 6.44 -5.38 27.57
C GLN A 166 5.45 -4.40 28.18
N ASP A 167 5.96 -3.45 28.98
CA ASP A 167 5.13 -2.49 29.71
C ASP A 167 4.48 -1.46 28.76
N ARG A 168 5.06 -1.25 27.56
CA ARG A 168 4.54 -0.33 26.55
C ARG A 168 4.24 -1.08 25.27
N MET A 169 3.14 -0.70 24.61
CA MET A 169 2.73 -1.21 23.32
C MET A 169 2.31 -0.03 22.44
N VAL A 170 2.77 0.00 21.18
CA VAL A 170 2.19 0.89 20.18
C VAL A 170 0.93 0.19 19.68
N ALA A 171 -0.22 0.67 20.14
CA ALA A 171 -1.50 0.07 19.81
C ALA A 171 -1.98 0.52 18.43
N HIS A 172 -2.21 1.82 18.24
CA HIS A 172 -2.71 2.39 17.00
C HIS A 172 -1.56 2.90 16.12
N THR A 173 -1.52 2.47 14.85
CA THR A 173 -0.59 2.95 13.83
C THR A 173 -1.30 3.43 12.57
N GLY A 174 -2.54 3.01 12.38
CA GLY A 174 -3.43 3.35 11.28
C GLY A 174 -4.48 2.28 11.07
N TYR A 175 -5.55 2.64 10.40
CA TYR A 175 -6.56 1.71 9.89
C TYR A 175 -6.17 1.30 8.48
N LEU A 176 -6.16 0.01 8.22
CA LEU A 176 -5.98 -0.58 6.91
C LEU A 176 -7.35 -0.88 6.30
N ALA A 177 -7.58 -0.45 5.08
CA ALA A 177 -8.76 -0.83 4.31
C ALA A 177 -8.32 -1.56 3.05
N PHE A 178 -8.98 -2.66 2.73
CA PHE A 178 -8.73 -3.47 1.55
C PHE A 178 -10.03 -3.72 0.80
N ALA A 179 -9.92 -3.84 -0.52
CA ALA A 179 -11.07 -4.11 -1.38
C ALA A 179 -10.61 -4.82 -2.67
N ARG A 180 -11.54 -5.45 -3.36
CA ARG A 180 -11.35 -6.10 -4.65
C ARG A 180 -12.10 -5.34 -5.73
N LYS A 181 -11.46 -5.04 -6.87
CA LYS A 181 -12.16 -4.52 -8.05
C LYS A 181 -13.19 -5.54 -8.51
N ILE A 182 -14.44 -5.10 -8.58
CA ILE A 182 -15.54 -5.87 -9.19
C ILE A 182 -15.88 -5.28 -10.55
N GLU A 183 -16.23 -6.12 -11.49
CA GLU A 183 -16.82 -5.68 -12.75
C GLU A 183 -18.28 -5.31 -12.51
N GLU A 184 -18.75 -4.26 -13.14
CA GLU A 184 -20.18 -3.99 -13.19
C GLU A 184 -20.84 -5.14 -13.95
N ILE A 185 -21.76 -5.85 -13.30
CA ILE A 185 -22.60 -6.82 -13.99
C ILE A 185 -23.53 -6.02 -14.90
N VAL A 186 -23.14 -5.89 -16.16
CA VAL A 186 -24.06 -5.37 -17.18
C VAL A 186 -25.16 -6.43 -17.34
N PRO A 187 -26.42 -6.18 -16.94
CA PRO A 187 -27.47 -7.14 -17.15
C PRO A 187 -27.58 -7.44 -18.65
N PRO A 188 -27.81 -8.71 -19.05
CA PRO A 188 -28.02 -9.04 -20.46
C PRO A 188 -29.10 -8.14 -21.03
N GLN A 189 -28.79 -7.49 -22.14
CA GLN A 189 -29.79 -6.69 -22.86
C GLN A 189 -30.94 -7.65 -23.27
N ALA A 190 -32.15 -7.36 -22.81
CA ALA A 190 -33.36 -8.11 -23.12
C ALA A 190 -33.76 -7.96 -24.58
#